data_2ac7c51884a4479480db838fe75b10a6
#
_entry.id   2ac7c51884a4479480db838fe75b10a6
#
_cell.length_a   1.000
_cell.length_b   1.000
_cell.length_c   1.000
_cell.angle_alpha   90.00
_cell.angle_beta   90.00
_cell.angle_gamma   90.00
#
_symmetry.space_group_name_H-M   'P 1'
#
loop_
_entity.id
_entity.type
_entity.pdbx_description
1 polymer ?
#
loop_
_entity_poly.entity_id
_entity_poly.type
_entity_poly.pdbx_seq_one_letter_code
_entity_poly.pdbx_strand_id
1 'polypeptide(L)'
;MLIKTNSRWIFAKTTTARTKSRPKLDLAAVSRWAIVMACTVLSVAGPTHAKSLPTKDLAVKYRIYVFGLPTWFDAKVDIDFEDDDVAMVSELQSWLVGNFHSTSFSFSDCDYQPQSYTNKGFSPGWKFDDFLHYDWANLAANYRGFLQRPNQDEPVYQELEHKLDDPNDAGFYVDKLTQFYVMGCHFGSDAHDDTLLLNYLDDTLGRYRVRIVKRGKKVRVADRSYATIEVQSEPYEATPGSIHRRVNYWLAPDLGYLPVLVKTKMGSMPLKVRLIDVRSVQ
;
A
#
# COMPACT_ATOMS: atom_id res chain seq x y z
N MET A 1 -11.34 11.58 -42.14
CA MET A 1 -11.86 10.29 -42.63
C MET A 1 -12.23 9.47 -41.39
N LEU A 2 -13.53 9.46 -41.08
CA LEU A 2 -14.14 8.81 -39.90
C LEU A 2 -14.44 7.36 -40.27
N ILE A 3 -14.02 6.41 -39.42
CA ILE A 3 -14.56 5.06 -39.45
C ILE A 3 -15.08 4.74 -38.04
N LYS A 4 -16.42 4.77 -37.96
CA LYS A 4 -17.23 4.23 -36.86
C LYS A 4 -17.42 2.74 -37.08
N THR A 5 -17.19 1.90 -36.10
CA THR A 5 -17.76 0.55 -36.08
C THR A 5 -18.39 0.27 -34.72
N ASN A 6 -19.71 0.18 -34.76
CA ASN A 6 -20.57 -0.39 -33.71
C ASN A 6 -20.40 -1.91 -33.67
N SER A 7 -20.24 -2.48 -32.47
CA SER A 7 -20.54 -3.90 -32.24
C SER A 7 -21.20 -4.07 -30.88
N ARG A 8 -22.53 -4.20 -30.91
CA ARG A 8 -23.34 -4.71 -29.79
C ARG A 8 -23.18 -6.23 -29.74
N TRP A 9 -22.86 -6.78 -28.59
CA TRP A 9 -23.05 -8.20 -28.31
C TRP A 9 -24.17 -8.36 -27.29
N ILE A 10 -25.24 -9.05 -27.76
CA ILE A 10 -26.40 -9.49 -26.99
C ILE A 10 -26.04 -10.88 -26.47
N PHE A 11 -26.06 -11.11 -25.17
CA PHE A 11 -26.06 -12.46 -24.61
C PHE A 11 -27.43 -12.80 -24.02
N ALA A 12 -27.99 -13.85 -24.54
CA ALA A 12 -29.25 -14.44 -24.11
C ALA A 12 -29.08 -15.19 -22.77
N LYS A 13 -30.05 -14.97 -21.89
CA LYS A 13 -30.25 -15.76 -20.67
C LYS A 13 -30.78 -17.15 -21.02
N THR A 14 -30.16 -18.16 -20.43
CA THR A 14 -30.80 -19.49 -20.33
C THR A 14 -30.92 -19.86 -18.86
N THR A 15 -32.12 -19.86 -18.37
CA THR A 15 -32.53 -20.29 -17.04
C THR A 15 -32.80 -21.80 -17.08
N THR A 16 -32.15 -22.58 -16.26
CA THR A 16 -32.58 -23.95 -15.94
C THR A 16 -32.58 -24.15 -14.43
N ALA A 17 -33.79 -24.20 -13.91
CA ALA A 17 -34.09 -24.61 -12.55
C ALA A 17 -33.94 -26.13 -12.43
N ARG A 18 -33.21 -26.58 -11.40
CA ARG A 18 -33.20 -27.98 -10.99
C ARG A 18 -33.39 -28.08 -9.47
N THR A 19 -34.63 -28.34 -9.12
CA THR A 19 -35.08 -28.77 -7.80
C THR A 19 -34.43 -30.10 -7.43
N LYS A 20 -33.78 -30.17 -6.27
CA LYS A 20 -33.42 -31.43 -5.61
C LYS A 20 -33.89 -31.41 -4.16
N SER A 21 -34.78 -32.35 -3.91
CA SER A 21 -35.42 -32.73 -2.63
C SER A 21 -34.40 -33.10 -1.55
N ARG A 22 -34.63 -32.61 -0.34
CA ARG A 22 -33.94 -33.01 0.87
C ARG A 22 -34.53 -34.32 1.44
N PRO A 23 -33.71 -35.27 1.92
CA PRO A 23 -34.21 -36.32 2.84
C PRO A 23 -34.25 -35.76 4.26
N LYS A 24 -35.38 -36.06 4.91
CA LYS A 24 -35.59 -35.90 6.36
C LYS A 24 -34.75 -36.95 7.09
N LEU A 25 -34.02 -36.53 8.10
CA LEU A 25 -33.43 -37.42 9.09
C LEU A 25 -34.08 -37.13 10.43
N ASP A 26 -34.67 -38.21 11.00
CA ASP A 26 -35.36 -38.26 12.24
C ASP A 26 -34.46 -37.99 13.44
N LEU A 27 -34.96 -37.14 14.36
CA LEU A 27 -34.44 -37.02 15.70
C LEU A 27 -35.14 -38.07 16.58
N ALA A 28 -34.38 -39.01 17.10
CA ALA A 28 -34.73 -39.67 18.35
C ALA A 28 -33.52 -40.36 19.00
N ALA A 29 -33.34 -39.99 20.25
CA ALA A 29 -32.64 -40.72 21.30
C ALA A 29 -31.12 -40.93 21.22
N VAL A 30 -30.37 -40.25 22.07
CA VAL A 30 -29.65 -40.93 23.16
C VAL A 30 -29.45 -39.96 24.33
N SER A 31 -29.96 -40.39 25.44
CA SER A 31 -29.96 -39.89 26.79
C SER A 31 -28.58 -39.87 27.44
N ARG A 32 -28.36 -38.82 28.24
CA ARG A 32 -27.66 -38.78 29.54
C ARG A 32 -26.30 -39.51 29.67
N TRP A 33 -25.24 -38.73 29.78
CA TRP A 33 -24.28 -38.81 30.90
C TRP A 33 -23.63 -37.43 31.09
N ALA A 34 -24.01 -36.80 32.20
CA ALA A 34 -23.35 -35.62 32.72
C ALA A 34 -22.02 -36.06 33.36
N ILE A 35 -20.91 -35.57 32.87
CA ILE A 35 -19.70 -35.45 33.67
C ILE A 35 -19.23 -34.00 33.52
N VAL A 36 -19.43 -33.26 34.59
CA VAL A 36 -18.85 -31.96 34.86
C VAL A 36 -17.36 -32.16 35.02
N MET A 37 -16.59 -31.80 34.03
CA MET A 37 -15.20 -31.45 34.19
C MET A 37 -15.06 -29.97 33.84
N ALA A 38 -15.17 -29.14 34.90
CA ALA A 38 -14.76 -27.75 34.86
C ALA A 38 -13.23 -27.67 34.67
N CYS A 39 -12.75 -27.80 33.45
CA CYS A 39 -11.46 -27.28 33.09
C CYS A 39 -11.62 -25.80 32.82
N THR A 40 -11.46 -25.01 33.87
CA THR A 40 -11.10 -23.59 33.75
C THR A 40 -9.75 -23.50 33.06
N VAL A 41 -9.78 -23.54 31.73
CA VAL A 41 -8.71 -23.00 30.92
C VAL A 41 -8.85 -21.49 31.09
N LEU A 42 -8.14 -20.95 32.09
CA LEU A 42 -7.74 -19.56 32.09
C LEU A 42 -6.92 -19.36 30.83
N SER A 43 -7.63 -19.01 29.76
CA SER A 43 -7.03 -18.34 28.60
C SER A 43 -6.51 -17.02 29.14
N VAL A 44 -5.25 -17.03 29.57
CA VAL A 44 -4.49 -15.80 29.67
C VAL A 44 -4.35 -15.33 28.23
N ALA A 45 -5.36 -14.64 27.76
CA ALA A 45 -5.21 -13.72 26.64
C ALA A 45 -4.24 -12.65 27.19
N GLY A 46 -2.95 -12.91 27.04
CA GLY A 46 -1.95 -11.88 27.21
C GLY A 46 -2.39 -10.71 26.33
N PRO A 47 -2.24 -9.47 26.79
CA PRO A 47 -2.50 -8.33 25.96
C PRO A 47 -1.72 -8.55 24.67
N THR A 48 -2.41 -8.69 23.55
CA THR A 48 -1.81 -8.56 22.24
C THR A 48 -1.34 -7.12 22.19
N HIS A 49 -0.09 -6.89 22.62
CA HIS A 49 0.56 -5.61 22.39
C HIS A 49 0.48 -5.40 20.87
N ALA A 50 -0.33 -4.46 20.45
CA ALA A 50 -0.17 -3.86 19.13
C ALA A 50 1.32 -3.52 19.07
N LYS A 51 2.10 -4.27 18.24
CA LYS A 51 3.51 -4.01 18.11
C LYS A 51 3.62 -2.58 17.62
N SER A 52 4.19 -1.72 18.45
CA SER A 52 4.41 -0.31 18.12
C SER A 52 5.13 -0.23 16.78
N LEU A 53 4.71 0.70 15.95
CA LEU A 53 5.46 1.08 14.76
C LEU A 53 6.89 1.46 15.17
N PRO A 54 7.88 1.34 14.28
CA PRO A 54 9.25 1.67 14.63
C PRO A 54 9.31 3.12 15.07
N THR A 55 9.98 3.34 16.17
CA THR A 55 10.25 4.66 16.76
C THR A 55 11.75 4.97 16.74
N LYS A 56 12.49 4.29 15.88
CA LYS A 56 13.95 4.42 15.75
C LYS A 56 14.31 4.56 14.29
N ASP A 57 15.34 5.34 14.05
CA ASP A 57 15.90 5.53 12.73
C ASP A 57 16.26 4.20 12.07
N LEU A 58 15.86 4.06 10.84
CA LEU A 58 16.04 2.84 10.06
C LEU A 58 16.61 3.15 8.68
N ALA A 59 17.60 2.37 8.28
CA ALA A 59 18.06 2.31 6.90
C ALA A 59 17.70 0.94 6.31
N VAL A 60 16.91 0.93 5.26
CA VAL A 60 16.48 -0.31 4.60
C VAL A 60 16.88 -0.32 3.13
N LYS A 61 17.15 -1.53 2.61
CA LYS A 61 17.60 -1.71 1.24
C LYS A 61 16.73 -2.72 0.52
N TYR A 62 16.24 -2.33 -0.65
CA TYR A 62 15.40 -3.15 -1.50
C TYR A 62 16.08 -3.49 -2.81
N ARG A 63 15.89 -4.71 -3.29
CA ARG A 63 16.28 -5.14 -4.63
C ARG A 63 15.08 -5.25 -5.54
N ILE A 64 15.22 -4.73 -6.75
CA ILE A 64 14.20 -4.74 -7.78
C ILE A 64 14.44 -5.92 -8.72
N TYR A 65 13.36 -6.61 -9.08
CA TYR A 65 13.35 -7.73 -10.01
C TYR A 65 12.36 -7.44 -11.13
N VAL A 66 12.79 -7.66 -12.34
CA VAL A 66 11.98 -7.54 -13.56
C VAL A 66 11.94 -8.90 -14.24
N PHE A 67 10.78 -9.40 -14.60
CA PHE A 67 10.58 -10.78 -15.10
C PHE A 67 11.20 -11.88 -14.19
N GLY A 68 11.29 -11.62 -12.88
CA GLY A 68 11.90 -12.54 -11.91
C GLY A 68 13.42 -12.48 -11.82
N LEU A 69 14.09 -11.76 -12.71
CA LEU A 69 15.54 -11.55 -12.69
C LEU A 69 15.88 -10.32 -11.84
N PRO A 70 16.91 -10.40 -10.97
CA PRO A 70 17.37 -9.25 -10.23
C PRO A 70 17.93 -8.19 -11.19
N THR A 71 17.58 -6.94 -10.95
CA THR A 71 18.22 -5.81 -11.61
C THR A 71 19.53 -5.44 -10.90
N TRP A 72 20.31 -4.58 -11.51
CA TRP A 72 21.55 -4.05 -10.90
C TRP A 72 21.30 -2.88 -9.96
N PHE A 73 20.04 -2.46 -9.81
CA PHE A 73 19.71 -1.32 -8.94
C PHE A 73 19.03 -1.80 -7.67
N ASP A 74 19.50 -1.23 -6.59
CA ASP A 74 18.87 -1.35 -5.27
C ASP A 74 18.28 0.01 -4.89
N ALA A 75 17.10 0.02 -4.29
CA ALA A 75 16.53 1.21 -3.69
C ALA A 75 16.91 1.23 -2.21
N LYS A 76 17.38 2.38 -1.72
CA LYS A 76 17.61 2.65 -0.31
C LYS A 76 16.44 3.47 0.21
N VAL A 77 16.05 3.23 1.47
CA VAL A 77 15.08 4.06 2.18
C VAL A 77 15.66 4.32 3.56
N ASP A 78 15.85 5.59 3.87
CA ASP A 78 16.24 6.07 5.18
C ASP A 78 15.01 6.69 5.85
N ILE A 79 14.82 6.41 7.13
CA ILE A 79 13.68 6.82 7.93
C ILE A 79 14.23 7.41 9.21
N ASP A 80 13.97 8.69 9.42
CA ASP A 80 14.42 9.45 10.58
C ASP A 80 13.20 9.86 11.41
N PHE A 81 13.30 9.66 12.73
CA PHE A 81 12.26 10.01 13.69
C PHE A 81 12.77 11.14 14.60
N GLU A 82 12.03 12.23 14.64
CA GLU A 82 12.26 13.33 15.58
C GLU A 82 10.95 13.62 16.32
N ASP A 83 10.83 13.07 17.53
CA ASP A 83 9.58 13.06 18.30
C ASP A 83 8.40 12.46 17.50
N ASP A 84 7.36 13.25 17.21
CA ASP A 84 6.20 12.85 16.43
C ASP A 84 6.39 13.15 14.93
N ASP A 85 7.46 13.81 14.52
CA ASP A 85 7.76 14.10 13.13
C ASP A 85 8.63 12.98 12.52
N VAL A 86 8.27 12.58 11.31
CA VAL A 86 8.98 11.52 10.59
C VAL A 86 9.36 12.03 9.20
N ALA A 87 10.64 11.86 8.88
CA ALA A 87 11.15 12.09 7.54
C ALA A 87 11.55 10.77 6.89
N MET A 88 11.17 10.58 5.65
CA MET A 88 11.59 9.41 4.87
C MET A 88 12.20 9.86 3.55
N VAL A 89 13.32 9.24 3.20
CA VAL A 89 13.99 9.45 1.92
C VAL A 89 14.18 8.11 1.23
N SER A 90 13.74 8.01 -0.02
CA SER A 90 14.00 6.83 -0.85
C SER A 90 14.82 7.22 -2.07
N GLU A 91 15.89 6.50 -2.30
CA GLU A 91 16.79 6.75 -3.41
C GLU A 91 17.02 5.48 -4.23
N LEU A 92 16.76 5.59 -5.52
CA LEU A 92 17.14 4.63 -6.55
C LEU A 92 18.03 5.34 -7.55
N GLN A 93 19.31 4.98 -7.64
CA GLN A 93 20.23 5.60 -8.58
C GLN A 93 21.00 4.58 -9.41
N SER A 94 21.02 4.82 -10.70
CA SER A 94 21.89 4.15 -11.67
C SER A 94 22.32 5.16 -12.75
N TRP A 95 23.21 4.76 -13.64
CA TRP A 95 23.61 5.60 -14.76
C TRP A 95 22.47 5.85 -15.79
N LEU A 96 21.44 5.01 -15.78
CA LEU A 96 20.34 5.05 -16.75
C LEU A 96 19.03 5.58 -16.16
N VAL A 97 18.78 5.31 -14.87
CA VAL A 97 17.53 5.65 -14.19
C VAL A 97 17.85 6.16 -12.80
N GLY A 98 17.27 7.28 -12.43
CA GLY A 98 17.27 7.79 -11.07
C GLY A 98 15.86 8.08 -10.63
N ASN A 99 15.59 7.80 -9.35
CA ASN A 99 14.36 8.19 -8.70
C ASN A 99 14.64 8.51 -7.23
N PHE A 100 14.19 9.65 -6.80
CA PHE A 100 14.32 10.17 -5.45
C PHE A 100 12.93 10.53 -4.96
N HIS A 101 12.57 10.02 -3.79
CA HIS A 101 11.38 10.43 -3.06
C HIS A 101 11.79 10.93 -1.69
N SER A 102 11.20 12.01 -1.24
CA SER A 102 11.25 12.42 0.15
C SER A 102 9.87 12.80 0.64
N THR A 103 9.59 12.51 1.90
CA THR A 103 8.34 12.88 2.53
C THR A 103 8.58 13.28 3.97
N SER A 104 7.75 14.19 4.46
CA SER A 104 7.63 14.52 5.88
C SER A 104 6.18 14.40 6.31
N PHE A 105 5.97 13.90 7.51
CA PHE A 105 4.64 13.71 8.09
C PHE A 105 4.75 13.66 9.61
N SER A 106 3.70 14.05 10.31
CA SER A 106 3.57 13.77 11.73
C SER A 106 2.88 12.42 11.94
N PHE A 107 3.31 11.71 12.99
CA PHE A 107 2.81 10.39 13.30
C PHE A 107 2.89 10.10 14.80
N SER A 108 1.74 10.12 15.48
CA SER A 108 1.63 9.84 16.91
C SER A 108 0.40 8.99 17.18
N ASP A 109 0.56 7.87 17.90
CA ASP A 109 -0.56 6.97 18.26
C ASP A 109 -1.50 6.59 17.10
N CYS A 110 -0.93 6.40 15.90
CA CYS A 110 -1.67 6.15 14.66
C CYS A 110 -2.45 7.36 14.11
N ASP A 111 -2.29 8.52 14.70
CA ASP A 111 -2.66 9.77 14.04
C ASP A 111 -1.59 10.14 13.02
N TYR A 112 -1.97 10.13 11.76
CA TYR A 112 -1.08 10.34 10.62
C TYR A 112 -1.51 11.59 9.86
N GLN A 113 -0.57 12.52 9.70
CA GLN A 113 -0.82 13.75 8.96
C GLN A 113 0.36 14.07 8.02
N PRO A 114 0.18 13.91 6.69
CA PRO A 114 1.23 14.26 5.73
C PRO A 114 1.45 15.78 5.71
N GLN A 115 2.72 16.19 5.56
CA GLN A 115 3.15 17.58 5.50
C GLN A 115 3.67 17.93 4.12
N SER A 116 4.59 17.11 3.58
CA SER A 116 5.15 17.35 2.26
C SER A 116 5.59 16.06 1.58
N TYR A 117 5.61 16.08 0.25
CA TYR A 117 6.12 15.00 -0.57
C TYR A 117 6.85 15.53 -1.79
N THR A 118 8.01 14.97 -2.09
CA THR A 118 8.79 15.24 -3.29
C THR A 118 9.03 13.95 -4.06
N ASN A 119 8.94 14.02 -5.38
CA ASN A 119 9.24 12.90 -6.26
C ASN A 119 10.01 13.41 -7.48
N LYS A 120 11.32 13.14 -7.52
CA LYS A 120 12.20 13.56 -8.61
C LYS A 120 12.77 12.35 -9.33
N GLY A 121 12.92 12.45 -10.64
CA GLY A 121 13.53 11.35 -11.34
C GLY A 121 13.89 11.64 -12.78
N PHE A 122 14.64 10.68 -13.32
CA PHE A 122 15.01 10.66 -14.73
C PHE A 122 15.08 9.24 -15.26
N SER A 123 14.82 9.10 -16.53
CA SER A 123 15.08 7.91 -17.34
C SER A 123 15.36 8.38 -18.77
N PRO A 124 15.78 7.52 -19.71
CA PRO A 124 16.11 7.98 -21.06
C PRO A 124 14.99 8.83 -21.69
N GLY A 125 15.30 10.13 -21.87
CA GLY A 125 14.39 11.12 -22.44
C GLY A 125 13.26 11.62 -21.52
N TRP A 126 13.18 11.15 -20.28
CA TRP A 126 12.20 11.61 -19.32
C TRP A 126 12.88 12.29 -18.13
N LYS A 127 12.36 13.42 -17.69
CA LYS A 127 12.70 14.05 -16.41
C LYS A 127 11.43 14.57 -15.76
N PHE A 128 11.37 14.44 -14.45
CA PHE A 128 10.25 14.97 -13.67
C PHE A 128 10.72 15.42 -12.29
N ASP A 129 10.02 16.39 -11.72
CA ASP A 129 10.21 16.90 -10.37
C ASP A 129 8.85 17.37 -9.87
N ASP A 130 8.29 16.62 -8.92
CA ASP A 130 6.99 16.86 -8.34
C ASP A 130 7.18 17.23 -6.87
N PHE A 131 6.49 18.26 -6.42
CA PHE A 131 6.44 18.69 -5.04
C PHE A 131 5.00 18.91 -4.62
N LEU A 132 4.62 18.35 -3.49
CA LEU A 132 3.32 18.49 -2.86
C LEU A 132 3.49 18.99 -1.43
N HIS A 133 2.70 19.98 -1.05
CA HIS A 133 2.65 20.52 0.30
C HIS A 133 1.19 20.55 0.79
N TYR A 134 0.96 20.00 1.99
CA TYR A 134 -0.36 19.94 2.61
C TYR A 134 -0.58 21.12 3.55
N ASP A 135 -1.69 21.82 3.39
CA ASP A 135 -2.18 22.91 4.24
C ASP A 135 -3.47 22.45 4.94
N TRP A 136 -3.32 21.80 6.05
CA TRP A 136 -4.45 21.24 6.82
C TRP A 136 -5.35 22.32 7.42
N ALA A 137 -4.82 23.51 7.70
CA ALA A 137 -5.61 24.61 8.22
C ALA A 137 -6.65 25.12 7.21
N ASN A 138 -6.32 25.02 5.92
CA ASN A 138 -7.19 25.45 4.82
C ASN A 138 -7.81 24.25 4.07
N LEU A 139 -7.56 23.02 4.49
CA LEU A 139 -7.95 21.78 3.81
C LEU A 139 -7.58 21.84 2.32
N ALA A 140 -6.32 22.17 2.06
CA ALA A 140 -5.78 22.32 0.72
C ALA A 140 -4.43 21.58 0.58
N ALA A 141 -4.10 21.20 -0.63
CA ALA A 141 -2.77 20.70 -0.97
C ALA A 141 -2.28 21.38 -2.26
N ASN A 142 -1.08 21.92 -2.19
CA ASN A 142 -0.47 22.66 -3.27
C ASN A 142 0.54 21.76 -3.99
N TYR A 143 0.25 21.45 -5.25
CA TYR A 143 1.14 20.68 -6.13
C TYR A 143 1.89 21.61 -7.07
N ARG A 144 3.19 21.37 -7.21
CA ARG A 144 4.03 21.97 -8.26
C ARG A 144 4.86 20.87 -8.89
N GLY A 145 4.86 20.82 -10.20
CA GLY A 145 5.66 19.81 -10.89
C GLY A 145 6.09 20.24 -12.28
N PHE A 146 7.08 19.54 -12.80
CA PHE A 146 7.37 19.58 -14.21
C PHE A 146 7.59 18.17 -14.77
N LEU A 147 7.26 18.02 -16.04
CA LEU A 147 7.48 16.82 -16.80
C LEU A 147 8.12 17.15 -18.15
N GLN A 148 9.30 16.61 -18.41
CA GLN A 148 9.93 16.62 -19.73
C GLN A 148 9.82 15.21 -20.32
N ARG A 149 9.25 15.10 -21.52
CA ARG A 149 9.09 13.84 -22.26
C ARG A 149 10.15 13.69 -23.35
N PRO A 150 10.42 12.45 -23.82
CA PRO A 150 11.23 12.26 -25.02
C PRO A 150 10.66 13.09 -26.18
N ASN A 151 11.55 13.74 -26.91
CA ASN A 151 11.22 14.59 -28.07
C ASN A 151 10.43 15.88 -27.75
N GLN A 152 10.48 16.33 -26.51
CA GLN A 152 10.05 17.68 -26.13
C GLN A 152 11.27 18.52 -25.79
N ASP A 153 11.38 19.69 -26.44
CA ASP A 153 12.50 20.62 -26.22
C ASP A 153 12.38 21.33 -24.86
N GLU A 154 11.16 21.57 -24.41
CA GLU A 154 10.86 22.25 -23.15
C GLU A 154 10.03 21.39 -22.19
N PRO A 155 10.31 21.45 -20.88
CA PRO A 155 9.48 20.80 -19.87
C PRO A 155 8.10 21.47 -19.77
N VAL A 156 7.08 20.70 -19.46
CA VAL A 156 5.75 21.20 -19.12
C VAL A 156 5.69 21.42 -17.60
N TYR A 157 5.43 22.65 -17.18
CA TYR A 157 5.25 23.01 -15.78
C TYR A 157 3.77 22.99 -15.42
N GLN A 158 3.47 22.61 -14.20
CA GLN A 158 2.13 22.53 -13.68
C GLN A 158 2.09 22.98 -12.21
N GLU A 159 1.11 23.83 -11.88
CA GLU A 159 0.79 24.24 -10.51
C GLU A 159 -0.70 24.03 -10.30
N LEU A 160 -1.06 23.31 -9.23
CA LEU A 160 -2.44 22.98 -8.91
C LEU A 160 -2.68 23.13 -7.41
N GLU A 161 -3.86 23.59 -7.07
CA GLU A 161 -4.38 23.52 -5.70
C GLU A 161 -5.49 22.47 -5.66
N HIS A 162 -5.33 21.49 -4.80
CA HIS A 162 -6.32 20.46 -4.55
C HIS A 162 -7.05 20.78 -3.25
N LYS A 163 -8.37 20.75 -3.29
CA LYS A 163 -9.18 20.79 -2.08
C LYS A 163 -9.16 19.40 -1.43
N LEU A 164 -8.84 19.35 -0.14
CA LEU A 164 -8.87 18.12 0.63
C LEU A 164 -10.27 17.92 1.24
N ASP A 165 -10.72 16.69 1.23
CA ASP A 165 -11.88 16.27 2.01
C ASP A 165 -11.45 16.03 3.46
N ASP A 166 -12.41 16.04 4.41
CA ASP A 166 -12.11 15.67 5.78
C ASP A 166 -11.57 14.21 5.81
N PRO A 167 -10.39 13.96 6.42
CA PRO A 167 -9.81 12.61 6.47
C PRO A 167 -10.74 11.56 7.10
N ASN A 168 -11.62 11.97 8.00
CA ASN A 168 -12.58 11.06 8.64
C ASN A 168 -13.62 10.51 7.66
N ASP A 169 -13.95 11.27 6.60
CA ASP A 169 -14.96 10.90 5.62
C ASP A 169 -14.36 10.30 4.34
N ALA A 170 -13.17 10.74 3.95
CA ALA A 170 -12.59 10.45 2.63
C ALA A 170 -11.50 9.37 2.64
N GLY A 171 -11.03 8.94 3.80
CA GLY A 171 -9.85 8.09 3.94
C GLY A 171 -8.54 8.89 3.99
N PHE A 172 -7.44 8.19 4.17
CA PHE A 172 -6.13 8.81 4.43
C PHE A 172 -5.47 9.32 3.14
N TYR A 173 -4.96 10.54 3.18
CA TYR A 173 -4.08 11.06 2.14
C TYR A 173 -2.66 10.54 2.38
N VAL A 174 -2.09 9.85 1.43
CA VAL A 174 -0.77 9.20 1.55
C VAL A 174 0.05 9.38 0.28
N ASP A 175 1.34 9.21 0.42
CA ASP A 175 2.27 9.05 -0.69
C ASP A 175 2.82 7.61 -0.78
N LYS A 176 3.77 7.41 -1.69
CA LYS A 176 4.34 6.07 -1.96
C LYS A 176 5.18 5.52 -0.80
N LEU A 177 5.67 6.38 0.12
CA LEU A 177 6.49 5.98 1.26
C LEU A 177 5.65 5.81 2.53
N THR A 178 4.75 6.74 2.79
CA THR A 178 4.00 6.82 4.06
C THR A 178 2.83 5.85 4.16
N GLN A 179 2.31 5.36 3.04
CA GLN A 179 1.20 4.40 3.01
C GLN A 179 1.36 3.19 3.95
N PHE A 180 2.61 2.77 4.21
CA PHE A 180 2.88 1.59 5.03
C PHE A 180 2.62 1.84 6.51
N TYR A 181 2.81 3.07 6.99
CA TYR A 181 2.47 3.47 8.36
C TYR A 181 0.96 3.43 8.58
N VAL A 182 0.20 4.02 7.65
CA VAL A 182 -1.26 3.99 7.70
C VAL A 182 -1.80 2.56 7.60
N MET A 183 -1.26 1.75 6.70
CA MET A 183 -1.61 0.32 6.61
C MET A 183 -1.24 -0.44 7.90
N GLY A 184 -0.10 -0.11 8.51
CA GLY A 184 0.36 -0.72 9.75
C GLY A 184 -0.57 -0.45 10.90
N CYS A 185 -0.98 0.79 11.08
CA CYS A 185 -1.96 1.18 12.09
C CYS A 185 -3.31 0.51 11.87
N HIS A 186 -3.83 0.58 10.65
CA HIS A 186 -5.14 0.05 10.35
C HIS A 186 -5.22 -1.48 10.51
N PHE A 187 -4.26 -2.21 9.95
CA PHE A 187 -4.27 -3.67 9.94
C PHE A 187 -3.58 -4.30 11.16
N GLY A 188 -2.85 -3.51 11.95
CA GLY A 188 -2.22 -3.93 13.19
C GLY A 188 -3.18 -3.98 14.37
N SER A 189 -4.28 -3.25 14.31
CA SER A 189 -5.35 -3.25 15.30
C SER A 189 -6.43 -4.28 14.93
N ASP A 190 -6.87 -5.06 15.91
CA ASP A 190 -7.99 -6.01 15.73
C ASP A 190 -9.36 -5.30 15.64
N ALA A 191 -9.40 -3.98 15.87
CA ALA A 191 -10.61 -3.18 15.92
C ALA A 191 -11.04 -2.60 14.56
N HIS A 192 -10.23 -2.73 13.52
CA HIS A 192 -10.51 -2.13 12.22
C HIS A 192 -10.97 -3.15 11.18
N ASP A 193 -11.75 -2.66 10.23
CA ASP A 193 -12.20 -3.44 9.07
C ASP A 193 -11.01 -3.96 8.24
N ASP A 194 -11.20 -5.11 7.57
CA ASP A 194 -10.20 -5.67 6.66
C ASP A 194 -10.00 -4.84 5.37
N THR A 195 -10.56 -3.63 5.32
CA THR A 195 -10.53 -2.71 4.17
C THR A 195 -10.15 -1.30 4.59
N LEU A 196 -9.23 -0.69 3.87
CA LEU A 196 -8.73 0.66 4.07
C LEU A 196 -8.83 1.45 2.76
N LEU A 197 -9.24 2.72 2.82
CA LEU A 197 -9.22 3.64 1.68
C LEU A 197 -8.02 4.56 1.79
N LEU A 198 -7.27 4.67 0.69
CA LEU A 198 -6.11 5.55 0.56
C LEU A 198 -6.28 6.48 -0.63
N ASN A 199 -5.95 7.75 -0.41
CA ASN A 199 -5.93 8.80 -1.40
C ASN A 199 -4.48 9.17 -1.71
N TYR A 200 -4.05 8.90 -2.96
CA TYR A 200 -2.76 9.34 -3.44
C TYR A 200 -2.94 10.63 -4.21
N LEU A 201 -2.23 11.65 -3.79
CA LEU A 201 -2.29 12.96 -4.41
C LEU A 201 -0.93 13.26 -5.06
N ASP A 202 -1.00 13.61 -6.34
CA ASP A 202 0.09 14.19 -7.12
C ASP A 202 -0.51 15.26 -8.06
N ASP A 203 -0.27 15.24 -9.35
CA ASP A 203 -1.02 16.08 -10.31
C ASP A 203 -2.50 15.68 -10.41
N THR A 204 -2.85 14.52 -9.90
CA THR A 204 -4.21 13.98 -9.87
C THR A 204 -4.48 13.28 -8.54
N LEU A 205 -5.76 13.15 -8.17
CA LEU A 205 -6.18 12.37 -7.03
C LEU A 205 -6.49 10.93 -7.46
N GLY A 206 -5.71 9.98 -6.96
CA GLY A 206 -5.95 8.54 -7.14
C GLY A 206 -6.52 7.91 -5.87
N ARG A 207 -7.68 7.27 -5.96
CA ARG A 207 -8.33 6.58 -4.84
C ARG A 207 -8.12 5.08 -4.93
N TYR A 208 -7.64 4.47 -3.84
CA TYR A 208 -7.30 3.05 -3.78
C TYR A 208 -7.97 2.40 -2.58
N ARG A 209 -8.42 1.16 -2.80
CA ARG A 209 -8.87 0.27 -1.75
C ARG A 209 -7.76 -0.73 -1.44
N VAL A 210 -7.40 -0.81 -0.16
CA VAL A 210 -6.46 -1.80 0.35
C VAL A 210 -7.22 -2.80 1.20
N ARG A 211 -6.98 -4.10 0.98
CA ARG A 211 -7.62 -5.17 1.75
C ARG A 211 -6.63 -6.26 2.13
N ILE A 212 -6.88 -6.90 3.26
CA ILE A 212 -6.12 -8.09 3.65
C ILE A 212 -6.50 -9.25 2.74
N VAL A 213 -5.47 -9.92 2.22
CA VAL A 213 -5.60 -11.16 1.44
C VAL A 213 -5.30 -12.37 2.31
N LYS A 214 -4.24 -12.28 3.12
CA LYS A 214 -3.79 -13.39 3.96
C LYS A 214 -2.90 -12.91 5.10
N ARG A 215 -3.02 -13.55 6.27
CA ARG A 215 -2.14 -13.36 7.43
C ARG A 215 -1.22 -14.57 7.63
N GLY A 216 -0.06 -14.37 8.27
CA GLY A 216 0.83 -15.43 8.73
C GLY A 216 1.71 -16.09 7.67
N LYS A 217 1.75 -15.59 6.44
CA LYS A 217 2.70 -16.06 5.44
C LYS A 217 4.12 -15.63 5.82
N LYS A 218 5.05 -16.58 5.85
CA LYS A 218 6.46 -16.27 6.12
C LYS A 218 7.19 -15.86 4.84
N VAL A 219 7.91 -14.73 4.91
CA VAL A 219 8.79 -14.24 3.85
C VAL A 219 10.21 -14.18 4.39
N ARG A 220 11.13 -14.84 3.71
CA ARG A 220 12.55 -14.85 4.08
C ARG A 220 13.25 -13.60 3.53
N VAL A 221 14.00 -12.90 4.40
CA VAL A 221 14.84 -11.76 4.05
C VAL A 221 16.23 -12.06 4.62
N ALA A 222 17.24 -12.18 3.77
CA ALA A 222 18.57 -12.66 4.14
C ALA A 222 18.48 -14.00 4.90
N ASP A 223 18.90 -14.02 6.16
CA ASP A 223 18.91 -15.18 7.06
C ASP A 223 17.66 -15.27 7.95
N ARG A 224 16.79 -14.26 7.96
CA ARG A 224 15.61 -14.17 8.82
C ARG A 224 14.32 -14.43 8.07
N SER A 225 13.33 -14.96 8.78
CA SER A 225 11.96 -15.17 8.27
C SER A 225 10.98 -14.30 9.05
N TYR A 226 10.23 -13.47 8.36
CA TYR A 226 9.22 -12.58 8.93
C TYR A 226 7.83 -13.13 8.67
N ALA A 227 6.98 -13.18 9.69
CA ALA A 227 5.56 -13.38 9.51
C ALA A 227 4.98 -12.10 8.88
N THR A 228 4.11 -12.25 7.88
CA THR A 228 3.60 -11.11 7.13
C THR A 228 2.09 -11.09 7.04
N ILE A 229 1.55 -9.90 6.86
CA ILE A 229 0.20 -9.65 6.38
C ILE A 229 0.30 -9.35 4.89
N GLU A 230 -0.33 -10.17 4.07
CA GLU A 230 -0.45 -9.93 2.62
C GLU A 230 -1.66 -9.04 2.40
N VAL A 231 -1.42 -7.84 1.88
CA VAL A 231 -2.47 -6.88 1.52
C VAL A 231 -2.44 -6.62 0.02
N GLN A 232 -3.60 -6.31 -0.54
CA GLN A 232 -3.77 -5.95 -1.94
C GLN A 232 -4.35 -4.56 -2.04
N SER A 233 -3.64 -3.67 -2.74
CA SER A 233 -4.10 -2.35 -3.13
C SER A 233 -4.60 -2.39 -4.57
N GLU A 234 -5.79 -1.88 -4.81
CA GLU A 234 -6.38 -1.77 -6.14
C GLU A 234 -7.12 -0.43 -6.29
N PRO A 235 -7.16 0.15 -7.50
CA PRO A 235 -7.91 1.37 -7.75
C PRO A 235 -9.37 1.19 -7.34
N TYR A 236 -9.88 2.13 -6.56
CA TYR A 236 -11.28 2.12 -6.11
C TYR A 236 -12.18 2.88 -7.08
N GLU A 237 -11.68 4.01 -7.58
CA GLU A 237 -12.34 4.82 -8.59
C GLU A 237 -11.39 5.04 -9.77
N ALA A 238 -11.95 4.98 -10.97
CA ALA A 238 -11.20 5.28 -12.19
C ALA A 238 -11.10 6.79 -12.33
N THR A 239 -9.96 7.35 -11.94
CA THR A 239 -9.64 8.75 -12.22
C THR A 239 -8.95 8.83 -13.59
N PRO A 240 -9.39 9.70 -14.51
CA PRO A 240 -8.72 9.90 -15.78
C PRO A 240 -7.25 10.26 -15.57
N GLY A 241 -6.34 9.54 -16.22
CA GLY A 241 -4.90 9.76 -16.12
C GLY A 241 -4.20 8.94 -15.03
N SER A 242 -4.91 8.41 -14.05
CA SER A 242 -4.31 7.57 -13.02
C SER A 242 -3.88 6.21 -13.57
N ILE A 243 -2.72 5.73 -13.11
CA ILE A 243 -2.21 4.42 -13.50
C ILE A 243 -2.92 3.38 -12.65
N HIS A 244 -3.92 2.71 -13.23
CA HIS A 244 -4.67 1.66 -12.55
C HIS A 244 -3.81 0.41 -12.35
N ARG A 245 -3.12 0.33 -11.22
CA ARG A 245 -2.27 -0.82 -10.89
C ARG A 245 -2.74 -1.49 -9.63
N ARG A 246 -2.89 -2.80 -9.71
CA ARG A 246 -2.99 -3.65 -8.54
C ARG A 246 -1.60 -3.91 -7.98
N VAL A 247 -1.42 -3.69 -6.69
CA VAL A 247 -0.17 -3.93 -5.99
C VAL A 247 -0.43 -4.84 -4.80
N ASN A 248 0.40 -5.86 -4.64
CA ASN A 248 0.38 -6.73 -3.47
C ASN A 248 1.61 -6.43 -2.61
N TYR A 249 1.38 -6.19 -1.32
CA TYR A 249 2.41 -5.96 -0.32
C TYR A 249 2.39 -7.08 0.71
N TRP A 250 3.57 -7.50 1.18
CA TRP A 250 3.75 -8.36 2.35
C TRP A 250 4.36 -7.51 3.44
N LEU A 251 3.53 -7.05 4.36
CA LEU A 251 3.91 -6.18 5.47
C LEU A 251 4.38 -7.02 6.64
N ALA A 252 5.52 -6.68 7.23
CA ALA A 252 6.09 -7.40 8.38
C ALA A 252 5.84 -6.63 9.69
N PRO A 253 4.92 -7.08 10.57
CA PRO A 253 4.70 -6.44 11.87
C PRO A 253 5.96 -6.31 12.71
N ASP A 254 6.87 -7.28 12.62
CA ASP A 254 8.16 -7.26 13.34
C ASP A 254 9.13 -6.16 12.85
N LEU A 255 8.84 -5.56 11.71
CA LEU A 255 9.59 -4.44 11.12
C LEU A 255 8.73 -3.16 11.04
N GLY A 256 7.73 -3.00 11.92
CA GLY A 256 6.84 -1.86 11.90
C GLY A 256 6.02 -1.76 10.61
N TYR A 257 5.58 -2.91 10.10
CA TYR A 257 4.81 -3.02 8.88
C TYR A 257 5.51 -2.60 7.59
N LEU A 258 6.83 -2.43 7.61
CA LEU A 258 7.58 -2.24 6.37
C LEU A 258 7.35 -3.41 5.41
N PRO A 259 7.20 -3.15 4.11
CA PRO A 259 7.00 -4.20 3.13
C PRO A 259 8.28 -5.01 2.91
N VAL A 260 8.26 -6.30 3.20
CA VAL A 260 9.39 -7.21 2.90
C VAL A 260 9.35 -7.71 1.46
N LEU A 261 8.20 -7.61 0.82
CA LEU A 261 8.00 -7.99 -0.57
C LEU A 261 6.85 -7.15 -1.16
N VAL A 262 7.07 -6.63 -2.36
CA VAL A 262 6.04 -5.95 -3.16
C VAL A 262 5.99 -6.62 -4.53
N LYS A 263 4.78 -6.87 -5.04
CA LYS A 263 4.56 -7.36 -6.40
C LYS A 263 3.54 -6.49 -7.12
N THR A 264 3.87 -6.10 -8.34
CA THR A 264 2.98 -5.34 -9.22
C THR A 264 3.30 -5.65 -10.67
N LYS A 265 2.61 -4.97 -11.58
CA LYS A 265 2.92 -5.00 -13.03
C LYS A 265 3.09 -3.57 -13.52
N MET A 266 4.05 -3.36 -14.40
CA MET A 266 4.23 -2.12 -15.17
C MET A 266 3.87 -2.44 -16.62
N GLY A 267 2.62 -2.12 -17.01
CA GLY A 267 2.03 -2.69 -18.22
C GLY A 267 1.92 -4.21 -18.12
N SER A 268 2.48 -4.93 -19.07
CA SER A 268 2.57 -6.40 -19.05
C SER A 268 3.76 -6.94 -18.24
N MET A 269 4.71 -6.08 -17.86
CA MET A 269 5.97 -6.45 -17.22
C MET A 269 5.78 -6.69 -15.71
N PRO A 270 6.02 -7.92 -15.21
CA PRO A 270 5.95 -8.20 -13.78
C PRO A 270 7.13 -7.55 -13.05
N LEU A 271 6.83 -6.82 -12.00
CA LEU A 271 7.79 -6.16 -11.13
C LEU A 271 7.69 -6.76 -9.72
N LYS A 272 8.84 -7.04 -9.13
CA LYS A 272 8.96 -7.47 -7.74
C LYS A 272 10.03 -6.63 -7.05
N VAL A 273 9.70 -6.09 -5.89
CA VAL A 273 10.63 -5.38 -5.02
C VAL A 273 10.75 -6.18 -3.73
N ARG A 274 11.96 -6.47 -3.30
CA ARG A 274 12.21 -7.32 -2.15
C ARG A 274 13.19 -6.64 -1.20
N LEU A 275 12.84 -6.62 0.07
CA LEU A 275 13.74 -6.21 1.14
C LEU A 275 14.94 -7.17 1.20
N ILE A 276 16.15 -6.63 1.24
CA ILE A 276 17.41 -7.40 1.30
C ILE A 276 18.26 -7.07 2.51
N ASP A 277 18.09 -5.87 3.10
CA ASP A 277 18.84 -5.44 4.29
C ASP A 277 18.01 -4.47 5.14
N VAL A 278 18.17 -4.55 6.46
CA VAL A 278 17.56 -3.64 7.44
C VAL A 278 18.60 -3.33 8.51
N ARG A 279 18.86 -2.06 8.77
CA ARG A 279 19.78 -1.58 9.79
C ARG A 279 19.08 -0.55 10.65
N SER A 280 19.22 -0.66 11.96
CA SER A 280 18.93 0.42 12.88
C SER A 280 20.09 1.39 12.83
N VAL A 281 19.81 2.66 12.61
CA VAL A 281 20.79 3.74 12.74
C VAL A 281 20.83 4.12 14.22
N GLN A 282 22.01 4.10 14.82
CA GLN A 282 22.23 4.47 16.24
C GLN A 282 22.52 5.95 16.35
#